data_f494e96095319cc06a74c6f89eb3ae4e
#
_entry.id   f494e96095319cc06a74c6f89eb3ae4e
#
_cell.length_a   1.000
_cell.length_b   1.000
_cell.length_c   1.000
_cell.angle_alpha   90.00
_cell.angle_beta   90.00
_cell.angle_gamma   90.00
#
_symmetry.space_group_name_H-M   'P 1'
#
loop_
_entity.id
_entity.type
_entity.pdbx_description
1 polymer ?
#
loop_
_entity_poly.entity_id
_entity_poly.type
_entity_poly.pdbx_seq_one_letter_code
_entity_poly.pdbx_strand_id
1 'polypeptide(L)'
;MREAIRDLGRLQHILEHIDRATQFMKGKSLTDLEKDAMLRYAVVKCLEIIGEAAYMLTLEFKDNHPQTPWNVIIKMRHVLVHGYYSIEMPIVWDIIQNDFPALRPQIVQYIAEEEAKR
;
A
#
# COMPACT_ATOMS: atom_id res chain seq x y z
N MET A 1 -7.19 -8.28 20.15
CA MET A 1 -6.13 -9.11 19.59
C MET A 1 -6.35 -9.35 18.11
N ARG A 2 -5.29 -9.30 17.34
CA ARG A 2 -5.34 -9.57 15.90
C ARG A 2 -4.98 -11.03 15.65
N GLU A 3 -5.72 -11.68 14.80
CA GLU A 3 -5.55 -13.09 14.51
C GLU A 3 -4.96 -13.29 13.12
N ALA A 4 -4.35 -14.46 12.88
CA ALA A 4 -3.73 -14.79 11.59
C ALA A 4 -4.72 -14.66 10.43
N ILE A 5 -5.99 -14.99 10.64
CA ILE A 5 -7.02 -14.86 9.61
C ILE A 5 -7.22 -13.39 9.21
N ARG A 6 -7.07 -12.50 10.17
CA ARG A 6 -7.15 -11.06 9.88
C ARG A 6 -5.91 -10.59 9.11
N ASP A 7 -4.76 -11.17 9.41
CA ASP A 7 -3.54 -10.85 8.66
C ASP A 7 -3.73 -11.20 7.19
N LEU A 8 -4.30 -12.35 6.87
CA LEU A 8 -4.57 -12.71 5.48
C LEU A 8 -5.48 -11.67 4.82
N GLY A 9 -6.56 -11.28 5.48
CA GLY A 9 -7.48 -10.26 4.96
C GLY A 9 -6.79 -8.93 4.74
N ARG A 10 -5.91 -8.51 5.66
CA ARG A 10 -5.16 -7.27 5.51
C ARG A 10 -4.19 -7.34 4.33
N LEU A 11 -3.51 -8.46 4.16
CA LEU A 11 -2.62 -8.65 3.01
C LEU A 11 -3.38 -8.59 1.69
N GLN A 12 -4.56 -9.19 1.66
CA GLN A 12 -5.42 -9.14 0.46
C GLN A 12 -5.85 -7.71 0.15
N HIS A 13 -6.16 -6.90 1.17
CA HIS A 13 -6.48 -5.48 0.98
C HIS A 13 -5.29 -4.70 0.44
N ILE A 14 -4.08 -5.02 0.92
CA ILE A 14 -2.87 -4.37 0.41
C ILE A 14 -2.70 -4.69 -1.08
N LEU A 15 -2.79 -5.97 -1.45
CA LEU A 15 -2.63 -6.39 -2.84
C LEU A 15 -3.68 -5.74 -3.74
N GLU A 16 -4.94 -5.76 -3.30
CA GLU A 16 -6.04 -5.17 -4.06
C GLU A 16 -5.77 -3.70 -4.37
N HIS A 17 -5.27 -2.94 -3.39
CA HIS A 17 -5.09 -1.51 -3.57
C HIS A 17 -3.78 -1.15 -4.28
N ILE A 18 -2.77 -2.00 -4.20
CA ILE A 18 -1.61 -1.88 -5.08
C ILE A 18 -2.09 -2.01 -6.54
N ASP A 19 -2.92 -3.01 -6.82
CA ASP A 19 -3.40 -3.26 -8.17
C ASP A 19 -4.37 -2.17 -8.65
N ARG A 20 -5.22 -1.65 -7.76
CA ARG A 20 -6.12 -0.55 -8.11
C ARG A 20 -5.34 0.72 -8.46
N ALA A 21 -4.38 1.10 -7.63
CA ALA A 21 -3.58 2.29 -7.90
C ALA A 21 -2.81 2.13 -9.21
N THR A 22 -2.25 0.95 -9.45
CA THR A 22 -1.54 0.65 -10.70
C THR A 22 -2.49 0.78 -11.89
N GLN A 23 -3.71 0.25 -11.77
CA GLN A 23 -4.71 0.32 -12.83
C GLN A 23 -5.15 1.75 -13.09
N PHE A 24 -5.37 2.55 -12.03
CA PHE A 24 -5.76 3.96 -12.18
C PHE A 24 -4.68 4.75 -12.92
N MET A 25 -3.41 4.42 -12.68
CA MET A 25 -2.28 5.13 -13.28
C MET A 25 -1.89 4.59 -14.65
N LYS A 26 -2.49 3.51 -15.11
CA LYS A 26 -2.14 2.90 -16.40
C LYS A 26 -2.33 3.91 -17.53
N GLY A 27 -1.25 4.18 -18.27
CA GLY A 27 -1.28 5.14 -19.35
C GLY A 27 -1.30 6.61 -18.92
N LYS A 28 -1.16 6.86 -17.61
CA LYS A 28 -1.15 8.22 -17.07
C LYS A 28 0.27 8.68 -16.74
N SER A 29 0.49 9.98 -16.83
CA SER A 29 1.78 10.59 -16.51
C SER A 29 1.74 11.26 -15.14
N LEU A 30 2.91 11.69 -14.66
CA LEU A 30 2.98 12.50 -13.45
C LEU A 30 2.15 13.79 -13.62
N THR A 31 2.19 14.39 -14.80
CA THR A 31 1.41 15.60 -15.09
C THR A 31 -0.10 15.31 -14.93
N ASP A 32 -0.56 14.15 -15.42
CA ASP A 32 -1.96 13.76 -15.25
C ASP A 32 -2.31 13.65 -13.76
N LEU A 33 -1.44 13.03 -12.98
CA LEU A 33 -1.65 12.88 -11.53
C LEU A 33 -1.71 14.24 -10.85
N GLU A 34 -0.89 15.19 -11.29
CA GLU A 34 -0.87 16.54 -10.71
C GLU A 34 -2.10 17.37 -11.07
N LYS A 35 -2.67 17.16 -12.26
CA LYS A 35 -3.75 18.00 -12.77
C LYS A 35 -5.14 17.42 -12.61
N ASP A 36 -5.26 16.10 -12.52
CA ASP A 36 -6.56 15.44 -12.44
C ASP A 36 -6.90 15.16 -10.96
N ALA A 37 -7.80 15.97 -10.40
CA ALA A 37 -8.18 15.84 -9.00
C ALA A 37 -8.80 14.48 -8.67
N MET A 38 -9.62 13.93 -9.56
CA MET A 38 -10.21 12.61 -9.33
C MET A 38 -9.14 11.54 -9.27
N LEU A 39 -8.17 11.59 -10.18
CA LEU A 39 -7.07 10.65 -10.18
C LEU A 39 -6.25 10.75 -8.90
N ARG A 40 -5.93 11.99 -8.48
CA ARG A 40 -5.18 12.21 -7.23
C ARG A 40 -5.90 11.59 -6.04
N TYR A 41 -7.17 11.91 -5.87
CA TYR A 41 -7.94 11.39 -4.73
C TYR A 41 -8.03 9.87 -4.76
N ALA A 42 -8.27 9.28 -5.94
CA ALA A 42 -8.37 7.83 -6.05
C ALA A 42 -7.05 7.14 -5.69
N VAL A 43 -5.95 7.63 -6.23
CA VAL A 43 -4.62 7.06 -6.01
C VAL A 43 -4.17 7.24 -4.56
N VAL A 44 -4.31 8.45 -4.02
CA VAL A 44 -3.93 8.73 -2.63
C VAL A 44 -4.75 7.86 -1.67
N LYS A 45 -6.03 7.67 -1.95
CA LYS A 45 -6.87 6.81 -1.11
C LYS A 45 -6.37 5.37 -1.12
N CYS A 46 -5.93 4.86 -2.26
CA CYS A 46 -5.33 3.51 -2.32
C CYS A 46 -4.10 3.42 -1.43
N LEU A 47 -3.23 4.42 -1.47
CA LEU A 47 -2.02 4.43 -0.64
C LEU A 47 -2.37 4.51 0.86
N GLU A 48 -3.39 5.29 1.22
CA GLU A 48 -3.87 5.37 2.60
C GLU A 48 -4.35 4.00 3.08
N ILE A 49 -5.13 3.30 2.27
CA ILE A 49 -5.66 1.98 2.61
C ILE A 49 -4.52 0.96 2.77
N ILE A 50 -3.52 1.01 1.89
CA ILE A 50 -2.34 0.14 2.01
C ILE A 50 -1.64 0.38 3.35
N GLY A 51 -1.41 1.63 3.72
CA GLY A 51 -0.76 1.97 4.98
C GLY A 51 -1.60 1.55 6.19
N GLU A 52 -2.90 1.74 6.14
CA GLU A 52 -3.81 1.33 7.21
C GLU A 52 -3.83 -0.18 7.37
N ALA A 53 -3.92 -0.92 6.27
CA ALA A 53 -3.89 -2.38 6.32
C ALA A 53 -2.58 -2.90 6.89
N ALA A 54 -1.45 -2.29 6.50
CA ALA A 54 -0.14 -2.64 7.05
C ALA A 54 -0.09 -2.38 8.56
N TYR A 55 -0.63 -1.24 9.01
CA TYR A 55 -0.70 -0.92 10.43
C TYR A 55 -1.51 -1.98 11.19
N MET A 56 -2.56 -2.50 10.59
CA MET A 56 -3.48 -3.47 11.22
C MET A 56 -2.95 -4.90 11.22
N LEU A 57 -1.86 -5.19 10.52
CA LEU A 57 -1.21 -6.50 10.63
C LEU A 57 -0.71 -6.71 12.06
N THR A 58 -0.70 -7.97 12.50
CA THR A 58 -0.19 -8.27 13.85
C THR A 58 1.30 -7.93 13.93
N LEU A 59 1.75 -7.59 15.14
CA LEU A 59 3.17 -7.33 15.38
C LEU A 59 3.99 -8.59 15.08
N GLU A 60 3.47 -9.75 15.45
CA GLU A 60 4.12 -11.03 15.18
C GLU A 60 4.36 -11.21 13.68
N PHE A 61 3.35 -10.94 12.86
CA PHE A 61 3.50 -11.06 11.41
C PHE A 61 4.59 -10.13 10.88
N LYS A 62 4.55 -8.87 11.30
CA LYS A 62 5.52 -7.87 10.84
C LYS A 62 6.94 -8.22 11.31
N ASP A 63 7.08 -8.70 12.53
CA ASP A 63 8.38 -9.10 13.08
C ASP A 63 8.97 -10.30 12.33
N ASN A 64 8.10 -11.21 11.86
CA ASN A 64 8.52 -12.40 11.12
C ASN A 64 8.79 -12.12 9.63
N HIS A 65 8.50 -10.91 9.15
CA HIS A 65 8.70 -10.54 7.75
C HIS A 65 9.46 -9.21 7.63
N PRO A 66 10.68 -9.13 8.22
CA PRO A 66 11.40 -7.86 8.28
C PRO A 66 11.94 -7.37 6.94
N GLN A 67 11.91 -8.19 5.91
CA GLN A 67 12.34 -7.80 4.57
C GLN A 67 11.40 -6.77 3.93
N THR A 68 10.17 -6.64 4.44
CA THR A 68 9.23 -5.61 3.99
C THR A 68 9.31 -4.43 4.94
N PRO A 69 9.47 -3.20 4.44
CA PRO A 69 9.65 -2.02 5.30
C PRO A 69 8.30 -1.53 5.86
N TRP A 70 7.74 -2.28 6.79
CA TRP A 70 6.42 -1.99 7.36
C TRP A 70 6.33 -0.60 7.98
N ASN A 71 7.38 -0.17 8.69
CA ASN A 71 7.37 1.14 9.34
C ASN A 71 7.30 2.28 8.33
N VAL A 72 7.97 2.12 7.18
CA VAL A 72 7.93 3.11 6.10
C VAL A 72 6.54 3.19 5.50
N ILE A 73 5.92 2.03 5.25
CA ILE A 73 4.57 1.94 4.67
C ILE A 73 3.55 2.56 5.62
N ILE A 74 3.64 2.26 6.90
CA ILE A 74 2.73 2.79 7.93
C ILE A 74 2.91 4.30 8.07
N LYS A 75 4.16 4.78 8.07
CA LYS A 75 4.45 6.21 8.16
C LYS A 75 3.91 6.97 6.95
N MET A 76 3.98 6.37 5.76
CA MET A 76 3.40 6.94 4.55
C MET A 76 1.91 7.25 4.75
N ARG A 77 1.15 6.32 5.31
CA ARG A 77 -0.27 6.54 5.60
C ARG A 77 -0.47 7.72 6.53
N HIS A 78 0.35 7.83 7.57
CA HIS A 78 0.28 8.95 8.51
C HIS A 78 0.48 10.29 7.80
N VAL A 79 1.49 10.37 6.94
CA VAL A 79 1.79 11.59 6.17
C VAL A 79 0.63 11.93 5.23
N LEU A 80 0.08 10.93 4.53
CA LEU A 80 -1.02 11.16 3.58
C LEU A 80 -2.29 11.63 4.25
N VAL A 81 -2.61 11.10 5.44
CA VAL A 81 -3.83 11.45 6.16
C VAL A 81 -3.70 12.81 6.84
N HIS A 82 -2.58 13.06 7.51
CA HIS A 82 -2.41 14.28 8.33
C HIS A 82 -1.74 15.43 7.58
N GLY A 83 -1.02 15.13 6.50
CA GLY A 83 -0.36 16.14 5.69
C GLY A 83 -1.04 16.38 4.34
N TYR A 84 -2.35 16.14 4.25
CA TYR A 84 -3.06 16.16 2.98
C TYR A 84 -2.89 17.46 2.18
N TYR A 85 -2.70 18.58 2.86
CA TYR A 85 -2.55 19.88 2.23
C TYR A 85 -1.16 20.11 1.62
N SER A 86 -0.20 19.24 1.92
CA SER A 86 1.18 19.38 1.46
C SER A 86 1.71 18.14 0.75
N ILE A 87 0.81 17.25 0.30
CA ILE A 87 1.23 16.03 -0.40
C ILE A 87 1.80 16.41 -1.77
N GLU A 88 3.02 15.94 -2.02
CA GLU A 88 3.68 16.16 -3.30
C GLU A 88 3.48 14.96 -4.22
N MET A 89 2.87 15.19 -5.36
CA MET A 89 2.56 14.13 -6.32
C MET A 89 3.80 13.42 -6.89
N PRO A 90 4.96 14.06 -7.07
CA PRO A 90 6.16 13.32 -7.46
C PRO A 90 6.52 12.18 -6.50
N ILE A 91 6.28 12.36 -5.21
CA ILE A 91 6.53 11.31 -4.21
C ILE A 91 5.54 10.16 -4.40
N VAL A 92 4.26 10.49 -4.59
CA VAL A 92 3.21 9.49 -4.85
C VAL A 92 3.52 8.71 -6.12
N TRP A 93 3.91 9.42 -7.17
CA TRP A 93 4.32 8.83 -8.45
C TRP A 93 5.46 7.83 -8.26
N ASP A 94 6.49 8.25 -7.51
CA ASP A 94 7.67 7.43 -7.27
C ASP A 94 7.32 6.13 -6.53
N ILE A 95 6.43 6.20 -5.54
CA ILE A 95 5.97 5.03 -4.80
C ILE A 95 5.36 4.02 -5.77
N ILE A 96 4.49 4.48 -6.67
CA ILE A 96 3.79 3.58 -7.59
C ILE A 96 4.75 3.00 -8.62
N GLN A 97 5.65 3.83 -9.16
CA GLN A 97 6.55 3.39 -10.22
C GLN A 97 7.71 2.52 -9.72
N ASN A 98 8.21 2.79 -8.52
CA ASN A 98 9.43 2.17 -8.05
C ASN A 98 9.25 1.26 -6.83
N ASP A 99 8.36 1.63 -5.89
CA ASP A 99 8.19 0.83 -4.67
C ASP A 99 7.22 -0.32 -4.88
N PHE A 100 6.13 -0.11 -5.60
CA PHE A 100 5.13 -1.16 -5.83
C PHE A 100 5.68 -2.39 -6.56
N PRO A 101 6.54 -2.25 -7.58
CA PRO A 101 7.12 -3.44 -8.23
C PRO A 101 7.93 -4.33 -7.30
N ALA A 102 8.53 -3.76 -6.26
CA ALA A 102 9.26 -4.53 -5.25
C ALA A 102 8.33 -5.10 -4.19
N LEU A 103 7.32 -4.34 -3.78
CA LEU A 103 6.41 -4.71 -2.70
C LEU A 103 5.40 -5.79 -3.14
N ARG A 104 4.87 -5.67 -4.34
CA ARG A 104 3.80 -6.57 -4.80
C ARG A 104 4.18 -8.05 -4.72
N PRO A 105 5.35 -8.48 -5.23
CA PRO A 105 5.73 -9.89 -5.12
C PRO A 105 5.85 -10.39 -3.69
N GLN A 106 6.30 -9.52 -2.77
CA GLN A 106 6.39 -9.88 -1.36
C GLN A 106 4.99 -10.16 -0.80
N ILE A 107 4.03 -9.28 -1.08
CA ILE A 107 2.66 -9.44 -0.58
C ILE A 107 2.02 -10.70 -1.18
N VAL A 108 2.21 -10.95 -2.47
CA VAL A 108 1.70 -12.17 -3.12
C VAL A 108 2.26 -13.42 -2.42
N GLN A 109 3.54 -13.42 -2.11
CA GLN A 109 4.20 -14.53 -1.41
C GLN A 109 3.60 -14.73 -0.01
N TYR A 110 3.40 -13.63 0.74
CA TYR A 110 2.83 -13.71 2.09
C TYR A 110 1.41 -14.26 2.08
N ILE A 111 0.61 -13.85 1.10
CA ILE A 111 -0.75 -14.36 0.93
C ILE A 111 -0.72 -15.87 0.71
N ALA A 112 0.14 -16.33 -0.19
CA ALA A 112 0.27 -17.76 -0.47
C ALA A 112 0.68 -18.55 0.78
N GLU A 113 1.61 -18.01 1.57
CA GLU A 113 2.06 -18.65 2.81
C GLU A 113 0.94 -18.71 3.85
N GLU A 114 0.18 -17.62 4.00
CA GLU A 114 -0.92 -17.58 4.97
C GLU A 114 -2.07 -18.51 4.55
N GLU A 115 -2.35 -18.59 3.25
CA GLU A 115 -3.38 -19.50 2.74
C GLU A 115 -2.98 -20.98 2.95
N ALA A 116 -1.68 -21.29 2.80
CA ALA A 116 -1.19 -22.65 2.98
C ALA A 116 -1.29 -23.15 4.43
N LYS A 117 -1.45 -22.24 5.39
CA LYS A 117 -1.60 -22.58 6.81
C LYS A 117 -3.01 -23.02 7.17
N ARG A 118 -3.96 -22.96 6.26
CA ARG A 118 -5.37 -23.24 6.51
C ARG A 118 -5.77 -24.67 6.19
#